data_417751be249c1721289e75fde7fe3723
#
_entry.id   417751be249c1721289e75fde7fe3723
#
_cell.length_a   1.000
_cell.length_b   1.000
_cell.length_c   1.000
_cell.angle_alpha   90.00
_cell.angle_beta   90.00
_cell.angle_gamma   90.00
#
_symmetry.space_group_name_H-M   'P 1'
#
loop_
_entity.id
_entity.type
_entity.pdbx_description
1 polymer ?
#
loop_
_entity_poly.entity_id
_entity_poly.type
_entity_poly.pdbx_seq_one_letter_code
_entity_poly.pdbx_strand_id
1 'polypeptide(L)'
;MADVHELLSVWIENVKDEELLAELKAMKEAGDEEAITDAFFQELAFGTAGLRGTLGAGTNRMNIYTVGRATQGFADYLVKNFEKPTVAIARDSRNNGELFVKTTAAILAANGVTSYVYPKISPVPTLSWATRYLECSGGICMTASHNPAAYNGYKAYGPDGCQITSEAADAISAAMNACDPFRDVKTMDFDEAVEQGLVKWIGDEVLDAYYDAVADKSVNNLTDEQIANAPLKLVYTPLNGTGLIPVTTVLNKVGVTDITVVPEQRDPDGDFPTCPYPNPEIREAMQKGIDLCQEVKPDLLLATDPDADRVGVACADGDDYTLLTGNEMGVLLLDYICKMRAERGEDLSRKVAVTTIVSSAMVDALAEEYGFELRRCLTGFKYIGDIITGLSDAGEVDRFIFGFEESYGYLSGDHVRDKDAVNASMLICQMAQYYKLQGKNLVQAMRALYEKHGFYHNKTVSLSYPGADGAAKMAGIMAGLRAEAPAEIAGAKVEAVVDYATCVNGLPKADVIEFDLEGGNKAIVRPSGTEPKIKLYIFAKGEDSAAADALIDAIEEDGRKLLS
;
A
#
# COMPACT_ATOMS: atom_id res chain seq x y z
N MET A 1 18.10 -24.08 13.95
CA MET A 1 17.18 -24.20 12.80
C MET A 1 16.90 -25.68 12.61
N ALA A 2 15.65 -26.09 12.37
CA ALA A 2 15.34 -27.47 11.99
C ALA A 2 16.03 -27.78 10.64
N ASP A 3 16.40 -29.05 10.44
CA ASP A 3 16.97 -29.49 9.17
C ASP A 3 15.89 -29.37 8.06
N VAL A 4 16.20 -28.68 6.98
CA VAL A 4 15.26 -28.45 5.86
C VAL A 4 14.76 -29.78 5.26
N HIS A 5 15.59 -30.83 5.26
CA HIS A 5 15.22 -32.17 4.80
C HIS A 5 14.29 -32.91 5.78
N GLU A 6 14.45 -32.67 7.07
CA GLU A 6 13.53 -33.18 8.09
C GLU A 6 12.16 -32.52 7.91
N LEU A 7 12.12 -31.17 7.75
CA LEU A 7 10.88 -30.44 7.47
C LEU A 7 10.21 -30.91 6.18
N LEU A 8 10.96 -31.06 5.08
CA LEU A 8 10.44 -31.61 3.82
C LEU A 8 9.80 -32.98 4.02
N SER A 9 10.45 -33.87 4.79
CA SER A 9 9.94 -35.20 5.07
C SER A 9 8.63 -35.16 5.87
N VAL A 10 8.58 -34.33 6.92
CA VAL A 10 7.36 -34.10 7.72
C VAL A 10 6.23 -33.57 6.86
N TRP A 11 6.52 -32.64 5.94
CA TRP A 11 5.49 -32.09 5.05
C TRP A 11 4.98 -33.14 4.07
N ILE A 12 5.84 -33.96 3.46
CA ILE A 12 5.42 -35.05 2.56
C ILE A 12 4.50 -36.05 3.27
N GLU A 13 4.73 -36.32 4.55
CA GLU A 13 3.92 -37.25 5.34
C GLU A 13 2.55 -36.68 5.74
N ASN A 14 2.41 -35.36 5.89
CA ASN A 14 1.23 -34.72 6.47
C ASN A 14 0.38 -33.91 5.47
N VAL A 15 0.96 -33.44 4.35
CA VAL A 15 0.23 -32.69 3.32
C VAL A 15 -0.78 -33.59 2.61
N LYS A 16 -2.04 -33.16 2.58
CA LYS A 16 -3.15 -33.86 1.93
C LYS A 16 -3.53 -33.28 0.57
N ASP A 17 -3.15 -32.02 0.32
CA ASP A 17 -3.36 -31.38 -0.97
C ASP A 17 -2.48 -32.05 -2.04
N GLU A 18 -3.10 -32.51 -3.12
CA GLU A 18 -2.43 -33.32 -4.13
C GLU A 18 -1.38 -32.54 -4.92
N GLU A 19 -1.64 -31.25 -5.21
CA GLU A 19 -0.72 -30.39 -5.97
C GLU A 19 0.52 -30.05 -5.14
N LEU A 20 0.33 -29.62 -3.90
CA LEU A 20 1.43 -29.34 -2.98
C LEU A 20 2.25 -30.60 -2.66
N LEU A 21 1.60 -31.76 -2.50
CA LEU A 21 2.29 -33.03 -2.29
C LEU A 21 3.11 -33.45 -3.51
N ALA A 22 2.60 -33.23 -4.70
CA ALA A 22 3.33 -33.51 -5.95
C ALA A 22 4.57 -32.60 -6.08
N GLU A 23 4.44 -31.32 -5.75
CA GLU A 23 5.55 -30.35 -5.72
C GLU A 23 6.66 -30.78 -4.75
N LEU A 24 6.30 -31.15 -3.51
CA LEU A 24 7.25 -31.60 -2.50
C LEU A 24 8.00 -32.88 -2.91
N LYS A 25 7.28 -33.85 -3.52
CA LYS A 25 7.89 -35.08 -4.02
C LYS A 25 8.84 -34.80 -5.18
N ALA A 26 8.47 -33.89 -6.09
CA ALA A 26 9.32 -33.49 -7.21
C ALA A 26 10.62 -32.82 -6.73
N MET A 27 10.57 -31.92 -5.75
CA MET A 27 11.76 -31.32 -5.14
C MET A 27 12.68 -32.39 -4.54
N LYS A 28 12.11 -33.35 -3.81
CA LYS A 28 12.86 -34.45 -3.20
C LYS A 28 13.51 -35.39 -4.23
N GLU A 29 12.76 -35.77 -5.27
CA GLU A 29 13.23 -36.67 -6.34
C GLU A 29 14.32 -36.00 -7.19
N ALA A 30 14.19 -34.70 -7.46
CA ALA A 30 15.20 -33.93 -8.19
C ALA A 30 16.48 -33.70 -7.37
N GLY A 31 16.41 -33.79 -6.03
CA GLY A 31 17.51 -33.40 -5.16
C GLY A 31 17.87 -31.91 -5.30
N ASP A 32 16.85 -31.08 -5.53
CA ASP A 32 17.02 -29.63 -5.74
C ASP A 32 17.22 -28.92 -4.39
N GLU A 33 18.46 -28.88 -3.95
CA GLU A 33 18.86 -28.30 -2.67
C GLU A 33 18.51 -26.81 -2.55
N GLU A 34 18.55 -26.06 -3.64
CA GLU A 34 18.19 -24.65 -3.66
C GLU A 34 16.69 -24.48 -3.45
N ALA A 35 15.85 -25.20 -4.18
CA ALA A 35 14.40 -25.17 -4.02
C ALA A 35 13.97 -25.65 -2.62
N ILE A 36 14.57 -26.74 -2.13
CA ILE A 36 14.28 -27.27 -0.77
C ILE A 36 14.64 -26.24 0.30
N THR A 37 15.84 -25.68 0.20
CA THR A 37 16.29 -24.66 1.15
C THR A 37 15.35 -23.45 1.11
N ASP A 38 15.02 -22.93 -0.07
CA ASP A 38 14.18 -21.76 -0.22
C ASP A 38 12.75 -21.98 0.30
N ALA A 39 12.23 -23.19 0.16
CA ALA A 39 10.91 -23.57 0.68
C ALA A 39 10.85 -23.71 2.22
N PHE A 40 11.98 -24.08 2.87
CA PHE A 40 11.98 -24.50 4.28
C PHE A 40 12.99 -23.80 5.19
N PHE A 41 13.83 -22.85 4.70
CA PHE A 41 14.88 -22.23 5.54
C PHE A 41 14.32 -21.38 6.69
N GLN A 42 13.07 -20.95 6.59
CA GLN A 42 12.34 -20.22 7.61
C GLN A 42 10.84 -20.48 7.54
N GLU A 43 10.10 -20.01 8.52
CA GLU A 43 8.65 -19.91 8.46
C GLU A 43 8.24 -18.53 7.97
N LEU A 44 7.11 -18.45 7.21
CA LEU A 44 6.49 -17.15 6.90
C LEU A 44 6.12 -16.46 8.21
N ALA A 45 6.75 -15.33 8.47
CA ALA A 45 6.44 -14.52 9.63
C ALA A 45 5.13 -13.75 9.41
N PHE A 46 4.26 -13.76 10.41
CA PHE A 46 3.17 -12.80 10.48
C PHE A 46 3.80 -11.45 10.83
N GLY A 47 4.13 -10.68 9.80
CA GLY A 47 4.77 -9.38 9.94
C GLY A 47 3.87 -8.37 10.66
N THR A 48 4.12 -7.08 10.44
CA THR A 48 3.40 -6.01 11.14
C THR A 48 1.91 -5.91 10.77
N ALA A 49 1.44 -6.63 9.76
CA ALA A 49 0.05 -6.58 9.31
C ALA A 49 -0.40 -7.82 8.52
N GLY A 50 0.30 -8.96 8.60
CA GLY A 50 -0.08 -10.19 7.92
C GLY A 50 1.09 -10.93 7.27
N LEU A 51 0.80 -11.86 6.36
CA LEU A 51 1.78 -12.66 5.62
C LEU A 51 1.98 -12.14 4.20
N ARG A 52 3.16 -12.37 3.64
CA ARG A 52 3.46 -12.20 2.22
C ARG A 52 4.56 -13.18 1.81
N GLY A 53 4.37 -13.90 0.72
CA GLY A 53 5.36 -14.84 0.21
C GLY A 53 5.01 -15.33 -1.19
N THR A 54 5.91 -16.09 -1.79
CA THR A 54 5.65 -16.79 -3.05
C THR A 54 4.71 -17.97 -2.81
N LEU A 55 3.88 -18.27 -3.80
CA LEU A 55 2.99 -19.44 -3.82
C LEU A 55 3.82 -20.72 -3.89
N GLY A 56 3.36 -21.81 -3.26
CA GLY A 56 3.96 -23.13 -3.36
C GLY A 56 3.99 -23.89 -2.03
N ALA A 57 4.59 -25.06 -2.07
CA ALA A 57 4.73 -25.94 -0.92
C ALA A 57 5.90 -25.53 -0.01
N GLY A 58 5.71 -25.61 1.31
CA GLY A 58 6.75 -25.32 2.29
C GLY A 58 6.35 -24.28 3.35
N THR A 59 7.18 -24.15 4.36
CA THR A 59 6.94 -23.24 5.49
C THR A 59 7.16 -21.77 5.13
N ASN A 60 8.01 -21.50 4.13
CA ASN A 60 8.33 -20.16 3.61
C ASN A 60 7.51 -19.79 2.38
N ARG A 61 6.37 -20.44 2.17
CA ARG A 61 5.49 -20.27 1.01
C ARG A 61 4.06 -19.95 1.43
N MET A 62 3.34 -19.20 0.57
CA MET A 62 1.89 -19.02 0.69
C MET A 62 1.17 -20.26 0.17
N ASN A 63 0.49 -20.97 1.03
CA ASN A 63 -0.32 -22.14 0.75
C ASN A 63 -1.44 -22.29 1.80
N ILE A 64 -2.31 -23.27 1.64
CA ILE A 64 -3.45 -23.51 2.54
C ILE A 64 -3.03 -23.81 3.99
N TYR A 65 -1.84 -24.36 4.22
CA TYR A 65 -1.33 -24.68 5.56
C TYR A 65 -0.78 -23.43 6.26
N THR A 66 -0.03 -22.59 5.57
CA THR A 66 0.50 -21.34 6.12
C THR A 66 -0.61 -20.31 6.34
N VAL A 67 -1.56 -20.20 5.38
CA VAL A 67 -2.79 -19.40 5.53
C VAL A 67 -3.65 -19.94 6.67
N GLY A 68 -3.80 -21.27 6.76
CA GLY A 68 -4.57 -21.91 7.82
C GLY A 68 -4.02 -21.62 9.20
N ARG A 69 -2.70 -21.70 9.35
CA ARG A 69 -2.00 -21.39 10.61
C ARG A 69 -2.16 -19.94 11.04
N ALA A 70 -2.04 -19.01 10.07
CA ALA A 70 -2.28 -17.59 10.32
C ALA A 70 -3.74 -17.30 10.71
N THR A 71 -4.67 -17.95 10.03
CA THR A 71 -6.10 -17.80 10.31
C THR A 71 -6.48 -18.38 11.67
N GLN A 72 -5.89 -19.52 12.08
CA GLN A 72 -6.11 -20.06 13.43
C GLN A 72 -5.60 -19.09 14.51
N GLY A 73 -4.39 -18.53 14.32
CA GLY A 73 -3.86 -17.52 15.25
C GLY A 73 -4.74 -16.27 15.32
N PHE A 74 -5.29 -15.83 14.18
CA PHE A 74 -6.22 -14.69 14.14
C PHE A 74 -7.57 -15.04 14.81
N ALA A 75 -8.11 -16.23 14.57
CA ALA A 75 -9.33 -16.71 15.22
C ALA A 75 -9.17 -16.78 16.74
N ASP A 76 -8.06 -17.32 17.23
CA ASP A 76 -7.76 -17.42 18.67
C ASP A 76 -7.70 -16.01 19.31
N TYR A 77 -7.08 -15.05 18.63
CA TYR A 77 -7.06 -13.66 19.06
C TYR A 77 -8.48 -13.05 19.11
N LEU A 78 -9.30 -13.27 18.07
CA LEU A 78 -10.65 -12.73 17.99
C LEU A 78 -11.58 -13.31 19.07
N VAL A 79 -11.59 -14.62 19.23
CA VAL A 79 -12.44 -15.30 20.22
C VAL A 79 -12.06 -14.90 21.66
N LYS A 80 -10.78 -14.60 21.90
CA LYS A 80 -10.33 -14.13 23.21
C LYS A 80 -10.78 -12.69 23.51
N ASN A 81 -10.85 -11.82 22.48
CA ASN A 81 -11.04 -10.38 22.67
C ASN A 81 -12.46 -9.89 22.37
N PHE A 82 -13.29 -10.69 21.68
CA PHE A 82 -14.66 -10.31 21.26
C PHE A 82 -15.67 -11.40 21.62
N GLU A 83 -16.84 -11.02 22.08
CA GLU A 83 -17.89 -11.97 22.50
C GLU A 83 -18.51 -12.74 21.31
N LYS A 84 -18.74 -12.07 20.21
CA LYS A 84 -19.33 -12.63 18.96
C LYS A 84 -18.52 -12.12 17.77
N PRO A 85 -17.31 -12.63 17.57
CA PRO A 85 -16.43 -12.09 16.56
C PRO A 85 -16.96 -12.32 15.15
N THR A 86 -16.80 -11.29 14.33
CA THR A 86 -17.13 -11.30 12.91
C THR A 86 -15.96 -10.76 12.10
N VAL A 87 -15.76 -11.23 10.86
CA VAL A 87 -14.65 -10.84 9.99
C VAL A 87 -15.13 -10.55 8.58
N ALA A 88 -14.78 -9.39 8.02
CA ALA A 88 -14.96 -9.13 6.59
C ALA A 88 -13.79 -9.73 5.79
N ILE A 89 -14.06 -10.34 4.63
CA ILE A 89 -13.02 -10.97 3.80
C ILE A 89 -13.13 -10.50 2.35
N ALA A 90 -12.01 -10.04 1.81
CA ALA A 90 -11.84 -9.66 0.40
C ALA A 90 -10.63 -10.36 -0.23
N ARG A 91 -10.51 -10.29 -1.54
CA ARG A 91 -9.35 -10.72 -2.31
C ARG A 91 -9.16 -9.88 -3.56
N ASP A 92 -7.94 -9.82 -4.04
CA ASP A 92 -7.61 -9.27 -5.35
C ASP A 92 -7.70 -10.35 -6.47
N SER A 93 -7.12 -10.06 -7.62
CA SER A 93 -7.15 -10.95 -8.80
C SER A 93 -6.13 -12.09 -8.77
N ARG A 94 -5.27 -12.15 -7.76
CA ARG A 94 -4.13 -13.11 -7.70
C ARG A 94 -4.57 -14.56 -7.64
N ASN A 95 -3.70 -15.41 -8.21
CA ASN A 95 -3.84 -16.86 -8.17
C ASN A 95 -4.00 -17.37 -6.74
N ASN A 96 -4.78 -18.43 -6.56
CA ASN A 96 -5.14 -19.04 -5.27
C ASN A 96 -5.92 -18.12 -4.30
N GLY A 97 -6.28 -16.87 -4.68
CA GLY A 97 -7.02 -15.97 -3.82
C GLY A 97 -8.36 -16.54 -3.35
N GLU A 98 -9.14 -17.19 -4.24
CA GLU A 98 -10.41 -17.81 -3.88
C GLU A 98 -10.22 -19.02 -2.95
N LEU A 99 -9.22 -19.87 -3.22
CA LEU A 99 -8.87 -21.00 -2.37
C LEU A 99 -8.52 -20.53 -0.94
N PHE A 100 -7.71 -19.47 -0.83
CA PHE A 100 -7.32 -18.92 0.47
C PHE A 100 -8.49 -18.26 1.22
N VAL A 101 -9.41 -17.60 0.51
CA VAL A 101 -10.65 -17.08 1.12
C VAL A 101 -11.50 -18.21 1.67
N LYS A 102 -11.74 -19.27 0.90
CA LYS A 102 -12.53 -20.44 1.36
C LYS A 102 -11.88 -21.13 2.55
N THR A 103 -10.55 -21.35 2.49
CA THR A 103 -9.77 -21.92 3.59
C THR A 103 -9.92 -21.09 4.86
N THR A 104 -9.74 -19.77 4.74
CA THR A 104 -9.86 -18.83 5.85
C THR A 104 -11.27 -18.82 6.44
N ALA A 105 -12.31 -18.72 5.61
CA ALA A 105 -13.69 -18.68 6.09
C ALA A 105 -14.10 -20.00 6.79
N ALA A 106 -13.66 -21.14 6.27
CA ALA A 106 -13.90 -22.48 6.86
C ALA A 106 -13.24 -22.63 8.25
N ILE A 107 -12.02 -22.11 8.41
CA ILE A 107 -11.29 -22.13 9.71
C ILE A 107 -11.95 -21.16 10.69
N LEU A 108 -12.30 -19.94 10.28
CA LEU A 108 -13.00 -18.99 11.12
C LEU A 108 -14.33 -19.57 11.60
N ALA A 109 -15.13 -20.17 10.72
CA ALA A 109 -16.39 -20.83 11.06
C ALA A 109 -16.23 -21.95 12.09
N ALA A 110 -15.22 -22.83 11.91
CA ALA A 110 -14.90 -23.90 12.86
C ALA A 110 -14.48 -23.40 14.25
N ASN A 111 -14.04 -22.15 14.35
CA ASN A 111 -13.68 -21.47 15.60
C ASN A 111 -14.83 -20.57 16.12
N GLY A 112 -16.02 -20.61 15.53
CA GLY A 112 -17.18 -19.83 15.97
C GLY A 112 -17.14 -18.35 15.56
N VAL A 113 -16.32 -18.01 14.57
CA VAL A 113 -16.24 -16.66 14.00
C VAL A 113 -17.06 -16.58 12.71
N THR A 114 -18.02 -15.66 12.64
CA THR A 114 -18.82 -15.45 11.43
C THR A 114 -18.05 -14.60 10.42
N SER A 115 -18.03 -15.01 9.16
CA SER A 115 -17.37 -14.27 8.07
C SER A 115 -18.38 -13.59 7.15
N TYR A 116 -18.10 -12.35 6.77
CA TYR A 116 -18.73 -11.63 5.67
C TYR A 116 -17.78 -11.60 4.49
N VAL A 117 -18.11 -12.26 3.39
CA VAL A 117 -17.19 -12.52 2.27
C VAL A 117 -17.69 -11.80 1.02
N TYR A 118 -16.82 -11.04 0.36
CA TYR A 118 -17.12 -10.52 -0.97
C TYR A 118 -17.20 -11.67 -1.98
N PRO A 119 -18.30 -11.78 -2.76
CA PRO A 119 -18.47 -12.87 -3.72
C PRO A 119 -17.52 -12.78 -4.94
N LYS A 120 -16.99 -11.58 -5.18
CA LYS A 120 -16.06 -11.26 -6.26
C LYS A 120 -14.79 -10.64 -5.70
N ILE A 121 -13.78 -10.48 -6.56
CA ILE A 121 -12.61 -9.66 -6.24
C ILE A 121 -13.04 -8.25 -5.85
N SER A 122 -12.37 -7.67 -4.87
CA SER A 122 -12.71 -6.36 -4.35
C SER A 122 -11.47 -5.63 -3.84
N PRO A 123 -11.37 -4.30 -4.04
CA PRO A 123 -10.25 -3.49 -3.58
C PRO A 123 -10.01 -3.55 -2.07
N VAL A 124 -8.77 -3.33 -1.65
CA VAL A 124 -8.42 -3.15 -0.22
C VAL A 124 -9.27 -2.08 0.47
N PRO A 125 -9.50 -0.88 -0.09
CA PRO A 125 -10.35 0.11 0.59
C PRO A 125 -11.78 -0.37 0.81
N THR A 126 -12.34 -1.23 -0.05
CA THR A 126 -13.67 -1.78 0.18
C THR A 126 -13.70 -2.76 1.36
N LEU A 127 -12.58 -3.46 1.64
CA LEU A 127 -12.47 -4.27 2.85
C LEU A 127 -12.45 -3.40 4.11
N SER A 128 -11.63 -2.34 4.13
CA SER A 128 -11.62 -1.37 5.23
C SER A 128 -13.01 -0.79 5.49
N TRP A 129 -13.71 -0.43 4.40
CA TRP A 129 -15.11 0.01 4.45
C TRP A 129 -16.04 -1.04 5.03
N ALA A 130 -16.06 -2.27 4.48
CA ALA A 130 -16.95 -3.34 4.93
C ALA A 130 -16.71 -3.72 6.40
N THR A 131 -15.44 -3.75 6.84
CA THR A 131 -15.08 -4.03 8.23
C THR A 131 -15.75 -3.04 9.18
N ARG A 132 -15.77 -1.76 8.83
CA ARG A 132 -16.40 -0.69 9.62
C ARG A 132 -17.91 -0.65 9.43
N TYR A 133 -18.40 -0.70 8.19
CA TYR A 133 -19.82 -0.60 7.85
C TYR A 133 -20.67 -1.74 8.42
N LEU A 134 -20.11 -2.95 8.46
CA LEU A 134 -20.73 -4.14 9.03
C LEU A 134 -20.37 -4.36 10.51
N GLU A 135 -19.64 -3.41 11.13
CA GLU A 135 -19.19 -3.48 12.53
C GLU A 135 -18.46 -4.79 12.84
N CYS A 136 -17.57 -5.23 11.93
CA CYS A 136 -16.81 -6.46 12.11
C CYS A 136 -15.72 -6.30 13.18
N SER A 137 -15.38 -7.40 13.85
CA SER A 137 -14.27 -7.48 14.81
C SER A 137 -12.90 -7.40 14.14
N GLY A 138 -12.85 -7.60 12.82
CA GLY A 138 -11.66 -7.48 12.01
C GLY A 138 -11.93 -7.73 10.53
N GLY A 139 -10.87 -7.64 9.73
CA GLY A 139 -10.93 -7.86 8.29
C GLY A 139 -9.71 -8.62 7.76
N ILE A 140 -9.87 -9.29 6.64
CA ILE A 140 -8.79 -10.03 5.96
C ILE A 140 -8.87 -9.74 4.47
N CYS A 141 -7.73 -9.36 3.86
CA CYS A 141 -7.61 -9.27 2.41
C CYS A 141 -6.52 -10.21 1.89
N MET A 142 -6.90 -11.10 0.95
CA MET A 142 -5.94 -11.94 0.23
C MET A 142 -5.35 -11.14 -0.92
N THR A 143 -4.16 -10.61 -0.72
CA THR A 143 -3.44 -9.78 -1.69
C THR A 143 -1.95 -9.68 -1.37
N ALA A 144 -1.13 -9.54 -2.39
CA ALA A 144 0.26 -9.13 -2.28
C ALA A 144 0.51 -7.76 -2.94
N SER A 145 -0.55 -6.93 -3.07
CA SER A 145 -0.49 -5.59 -3.68
C SER A 145 0.15 -5.66 -5.08
N HIS A 146 1.22 -4.96 -5.32
CA HIS A 146 1.93 -4.83 -6.57
C HIS A 146 3.06 -5.87 -6.80
N ASN A 147 3.21 -6.88 -5.94
CA ASN A 147 4.23 -7.91 -6.14
C ASN A 147 3.96 -8.73 -7.41
N PRO A 148 4.96 -9.43 -7.98
CA PRO A 148 4.79 -10.33 -9.12
C PRO A 148 3.73 -11.41 -8.92
N ALA A 149 3.29 -12.04 -10.01
CA ALA A 149 2.27 -13.10 -10.04
C ALA A 149 2.56 -14.29 -9.11
N ALA A 150 3.84 -14.61 -8.93
CA ALA A 150 4.27 -15.69 -8.03
C ALA A 150 3.94 -15.46 -6.55
N TYR A 151 3.55 -14.23 -6.17
CA TYR A 151 3.28 -13.85 -4.78
C TYR A 151 1.79 -13.82 -4.49
N ASN A 152 1.44 -14.16 -3.24
CA ASN A 152 0.17 -13.79 -2.62
C ASN A 152 0.44 -13.37 -1.16
N GLY A 153 -0.60 -12.94 -0.46
CA GLY A 153 -0.48 -12.46 0.91
C GLY A 153 -1.81 -12.51 1.65
N TYR A 154 -1.72 -12.20 2.92
CA TYR A 154 -2.82 -12.19 3.87
C TYR A 154 -2.67 -10.90 4.70
N LYS A 155 -3.41 -9.85 4.37
CA LYS A 155 -3.44 -8.61 5.15
C LYS A 155 -4.53 -8.71 6.22
N ALA A 156 -4.22 -8.40 7.48
CA ALA A 156 -5.16 -8.40 8.59
C ALA A 156 -5.49 -6.98 9.08
N TYR A 157 -6.75 -6.75 9.40
CA TYR A 157 -7.32 -5.45 9.78
C TYR A 157 -8.04 -5.55 11.13
N GLY A 158 -7.98 -4.49 11.91
CA GLY A 158 -8.74 -4.31 13.14
C GLY A 158 -10.19 -3.87 12.91
N PRO A 159 -10.98 -3.75 13.99
CA PRO A 159 -12.38 -3.35 13.91
C PRO A 159 -12.59 -1.93 13.39
N ASP A 160 -11.59 -1.09 13.50
CA ASP A 160 -11.56 0.28 12.95
C ASP A 160 -11.34 0.35 11.44
N GLY A 161 -11.09 -0.81 10.79
CA GLY A 161 -10.77 -0.91 9.37
C GLY A 161 -9.33 -0.49 9.02
N CYS A 162 -8.46 -0.29 10.02
CA CYS A 162 -7.03 -0.09 9.85
C CYS A 162 -6.29 -1.43 9.87
N GLN A 163 -5.15 -1.53 9.21
CA GLN A 163 -4.28 -2.68 9.41
C GLN A 163 -3.91 -2.80 10.89
N ILE A 164 -3.88 -4.04 11.41
CA ILE A 164 -3.72 -4.30 12.84
C ILE A 164 -2.49 -3.62 13.44
N THR A 165 -2.63 -3.22 14.72
CA THR A 165 -1.54 -2.64 15.53
C THR A 165 -0.46 -3.66 15.83
N SER A 166 0.71 -3.18 16.27
CA SER A 166 1.83 -4.06 16.64
C SER A 166 1.46 -5.03 17.78
N GLU A 167 0.68 -4.58 18.79
CA GLU A 167 0.23 -5.41 19.90
C GLU A 167 -0.66 -6.59 19.42
N ALA A 168 -1.64 -6.31 18.56
CA ALA A 168 -2.47 -7.37 17.98
C ALA A 168 -1.66 -8.30 17.08
N ALA A 169 -0.75 -7.76 16.27
CA ALA A 169 0.13 -8.54 15.40
C ALA A 169 1.04 -9.47 16.22
N ASP A 170 1.61 -9.00 17.33
CA ASP A 170 2.45 -9.81 18.23
C ASP A 170 1.65 -10.94 18.88
N ALA A 171 0.43 -10.67 19.33
CA ALA A 171 -0.46 -11.67 19.91
C ALA A 171 -0.85 -12.75 18.89
N ILE A 172 -1.20 -12.35 17.65
CA ILE A 172 -1.54 -13.27 16.56
C ILE A 172 -0.31 -14.08 16.15
N SER A 173 0.85 -13.43 16.00
CA SER A 173 2.13 -14.09 15.72
C SER A 173 2.46 -15.17 16.78
N ALA A 174 2.28 -14.85 18.05
CA ALA A 174 2.55 -15.80 19.13
C ALA A 174 1.62 -17.02 19.05
N ALA A 175 0.32 -16.81 18.79
CA ALA A 175 -0.66 -17.88 18.60
C ALA A 175 -0.34 -18.72 17.34
N MET A 176 -0.04 -18.07 16.22
CA MET A 176 0.39 -18.72 14.98
C MET A 176 1.64 -19.58 15.20
N ASN A 177 2.66 -19.06 15.90
CA ASN A 177 3.92 -19.79 16.14
C ASN A 177 3.75 -21.00 17.06
N ALA A 178 2.74 -20.99 17.92
CA ALA A 178 2.40 -22.14 18.78
C ALA A 178 1.54 -23.21 18.07
N CYS A 179 0.98 -22.90 16.90
CA CYS A 179 0.04 -23.76 16.16
C CYS A 179 0.78 -24.69 15.20
N ASP A 180 0.55 -26.00 15.31
CA ASP A 180 0.96 -26.99 14.30
C ASP A 180 -0.03 -26.95 13.13
N PRO A 181 0.43 -26.69 11.88
CA PRO A 181 -0.46 -26.50 10.73
C PRO A 181 -1.27 -27.74 10.34
N PHE A 182 -0.83 -28.94 10.76
CA PHE A 182 -1.46 -30.20 10.39
C PHE A 182 -2.40 -30.77 11.47
N ARG A 183 -2.27 -30.34 12.73
CA ARG A 183 -2.99 -30.91 13.89
C ARG A 183 -3.87 -29.91 14.62
N ASP A 184 -3.44 -28.66 14.72
CA ASP A 184 -4.06 -27.70 15.62
C ASP A 184 -5.02 -26.76 14.89
N VAL A 185 -4.94 -26.67 13.55
CA VAL A 185 -5.85 -25.87 12.73
C VAL A 185 -7.22 -26.55 12.66
N LYS A 186 -8.22 -25.90 13.24
CA LYS A 186 -9.62 -26.36 13.16
C LYS A 186 -10.24 -25.87 11.86
N THR A 187 -10.88 -26.76 11.15
CA THR A 187 -11.58 -26.43 9.91
C THR A 187 -12.89 -27.21 9.81
N MET A 188 -13.81 -26.70 9.00
CA MET A 188 -15.04 -27.39 8.61
C MET A 188 -15.23 -27.27 7.09
N ASP A 189 -16.24 -27.94 6.56
CA ASP A 189 -16.57 -27.78 5.16
C ASP A 189 -17.09 -26.36 4.88
N PHE A 190 -16.65 -25.74 3.78
CA PHE A 190 -16.99 -24.36 3.44
C PHE A 190 -18.50 -24.22 3.11
N ASP A 191 -19.04 -25.15 2.34
CA ASP A 191 -20.45 -25.09 1.94
C ASP A 191 -21.36 -25.35 3.14
N GLU A 192 -20.96 -26.23 4.05
CA GLU A 192 -21.64 -26.44 5.34
C GLU A 192 -21.60 -25.17 6.18
N ALA A 193 -20.47 -24.44 6.22
CA ALA A 193 -20.37 -23.16 6.92
C ALA A 193 -21.31 -22.08 6.33
N VAL A 194 -21.49 -22.07 5.00
CA VAL A 194 -22.46 -21.21 4.31
C VAL A 194 -23.88 -21.59 4.69
N GLU A 195 -24.22 -22.90 4.64
CA GLU A 195 -25.56 -23.38 5.01
C GLU A 195 -25.94 -23.08 6.47
N GLN A 196 -24.96 -23.15 7.37
CA GLN A 196 -25.14 -22.79 8.78
C GLN A 196 -25.20 -21.27 9.03
N GLY A 197 -24.96 -20.43 8.01
CA GLY A 197 -24.94 -18.97 8.14
C GLY A 197 -23.71 -18.42 8.88
N LEU A 198 -22.65 -19.22 9.03
CA LEU A 198 -21.36 -18.80 9.56
C LEU A 198 -20.51 -18.10 8.49
N VAL A 199 -20.77 -18.34 7.23
CA VAL A 199 -20.25 -17.59 6.09
C VAL A 199 -21.41 -16.88 5.40
N LYS A 200 -21.33 -15.57 5.26
CA LYS A 200 -22.35 -14.71 4.64
C LYS A 200 -21.73 -13.92 3.50
N TRP A 201 -22.47 -13.81 2.41
CA TRP A 201 -22.03 -12.99 1.29
C TRP A 201 -22.31 -11.52 1.53
N ILE A 202 -21.34 -10.65 1.22
CA ILE A 202 -21.52 -9.21 1.20
C ILE A 202 -22.32 -8.85 -0.05
N GLY A 203 -23.43 -8.10 0.14
CA GLY A 203 -24.28 -7.68 -0.96
C GLY A 203 -23.80 -6.39 -1.65
N ASP A 204 -24.43 -6.08 -2.79
CA ASP A 204 -24.08 -4.90 -3.59
C ASP A 204 -24.36 -3.58 -2.81
N GLU A 205 -25.29 -3.58 -1.85
CA GLU A 205 -25.61 -2.42 -1.02
C GLU A 205 -24.42 -1.89 -0.22
N VAL A 206 -23.48 -2.77 0.17
CA VAL A 206 -22.26 -2.37 0.89
C VAL A 206 -21.29 -1.65 -0.03
N LEU A 207 -21.17 -2.12 -1.29
CA LEU A 207 -20.36 -1.48 -2.31
C LEU A 207 -20.96 -0.16 -2.78
N ASP A 208 -22.29 -0.10 -2.99
CA ASP A 208 -22.99 1.12 -3.38
C ASP A 208 -22.83 2.21 -2.31
N ALA A 209 -22.95 1.84 -1.02
CA ALA A 209 -22.69 2.75 0.08
C ALA A 209 -21.24 3.23 0.15
N TYR A 210 -20.27 2.38 -0.22
CA TYR A 210 -18.88 2.78 -0.35
C TYR A 210 -18.69 3.79 -1.49
N TYR A 211 -19.26 3.54 -2.67
CA TYR A 211 -19.14 4.46 -3.80
C TYR A 211 -19.75 5.83 -3.51
N ASP A 212 -20.86 5.85 -2.79
CA ASP A 212 -21.49 7.10 -2.33
C ASP A 212 -20.60 7.81 -1.32
N ALA A 213 -20.06 7.08 -0.34
CA ALA A 213 -19.16 7.65 0.66
C ALA A 213 -17.88 8.22 0.03
N VAL A 214 -17.33 7.60 -1.01
CA VAL A 214 -16.19 8.14 -1.76
C VAL A 214 -16.59 9.40 -2.53
N ALA A 215 -17.72 9.39 -3.24
CA ALA A 215 -18.20 10.54 -4.00
C ALA A 215 -18.46 11.76 -3.09
N ASP A 216 -18.96 11.54 -1.89
CA ASP A 216 -19.20 12.58 -0.86
C ASP A 216 -17.91 13.25 -0.35
N LYS A 217 -16.73 12.63 -0.56
CA LYS A 217 -15.43 13.25 -0.25
C LYS A 217 -14.94 14.20 -1.32
N SER A 218 -15.71 14.45 -2.37
CA SER A 218 -15.39 15.46 -3.37
C SER A 218 -15.22 16.85 -2.75
N VAL A 219 -14.10 17.48 -3.07
CA VAL A 219 -13.82 18.88 -2.69
C VAL A 219 -14.02 19.86 -3.86
N ASN A 220 -14.51 19.35 -5.00
CA ASN A 220 -14.66 20.14 -6.22
C ASN A 220 -15.65 21.30 -6.05
N ASN A 221 -15.24 22.51 -6.46
CA ASN A 221 -16.06 23.73 -6.46
C ASN A 221 -16.62 24.09 -7.84
N LEU A 222 -16.30 23.29 -8.87
CA LEU A 222 -16.75 23.55 -10.22
C LEU A 222 -18.26 23.31 -10.35
N THR A 223 -18.93 24.19 -11.07
CA THR A 223 -20.34 24.00 -11.45
C THR A 223 -20.47 22.95 -12.55
N ASP A 224 -21.64 22.39 -12.72
CA ASP A 224 -21.94 21.43 -13.80
C ASP A 224 -21.60 22.03 -15.20
N GLU A 225 -21.84 23.33 -15.40
CA GLU A 225 -21.49 24.04 -16.63
C GLU A 225 -19.97 24.10 -16.82
N GLN A 226 -19.20 24.36 -15.76
CA GLN A 226 -17.73 24.39 -15.83
C GLN A 226 -17.17 22.99 -16.11
N ILE A 227 -17.72 21.96 -15.48
CA ILE A 227 -17.36 20.55 -15.72
C ILE A 227 -17.64 20.21 -17.19
N ALA A 228 -18.82 20.56 -17.71
CA ALA A 228 -19.19 20.32 -19.11
C ALA A 228 -18.31 21.08 -20.12
N ASN A 229 -17.80 22.26 -19.76
CA ASN A 229 -16.90 23.07 -20.59
C ASN A 229 -15.43 22.60 -20.55
N ALA A 230 -15.06 21.74 -19.58
CA ALA A 230 -13.73 21.12 -19.47
C ALA A 230 -13.83 19.59 -19.39
N PRO A 231 -14.43 18.91 -20.38
CA PRO A 231 -14.56 17.46 -20.35
C PRO A 231 -13.17 16.83 -20.26
N LEU A 232 -13.00 15.95 -19.29
CA LEU A 232 -11.74 15.24 -19.08
C LEU A 232 -11.75 13.96 -19.91
N LYS A 233 -10.73 13.77 -20.73
CA LYS A 233 -10.51 12.54 -21.46
C LYS A 233 -9.45 11.71 -20.75
N LEU A 234 -9.80 10.50 -20.35
CA LEU A 234 -9.01 9.65 -19.50
C LEU A 234 -8.64 8.34 -20.20
N VAL A 235 -7.38 7.93 -20.11
CA VAL A 235 -6.98 6.53 -20.27
C VAL A 235 -6.81 5.92 -18.87
N TYR A 236 -7.36 4.73 -18.65
CA TYR A 236 -7.29 4.05 -17.37
C TYR A 236 -6.84 2.59 -17.53
N THR A 237 -5.98 2.14 -16.64
CA THR A 237 -5.64 0.72 -16.50
C THR A 237 -5.77 0.26 -15.06
N PRO A 238 -6.55 -0.81 -14.79
CA PRO A 238 -6.57 -1.50 -13.50
C PRO A 238 -5.41 -2.47 -13.30
N LEU A 239 -4.45 -2.57 -14.23
CA LEU A 239 -3.32 -3.50 -14.22
C LEU A 239 -3.76 -4.95 -13.92
N ASN A 240 -4.83 -5.42 -14.59
CA ASN A 240 -5.46 -6.74 -14.38
C ASN A 240 -5.95 -6.98 -12.94
N GLY A 241 -6.17 -5.91 -12.16
CA GLY A 241 -6.58 -5.95 -10.75
C GLY A 241 -8.07 -5.67 -10.53
N THR A 242 -8.39 -5.18 -9.33
CA THR A 242 -9.75 -4.96 -8.81
C THR A 242 -10.34 -3.59 -9.14
N GLY A 243 -9.53 -2.65 -9.64
CA GLY A 243 -9.91 -1.25 -9.73
C GLY A 243 -10.96 -0.90 -10.80
N LEU A 244 -11.18 -1.75 -11.82
CA LEU A 244 -12.01 -1.41 -12.99
C LEU A 244 -13.39 -0.89 -12.59
N ILE A 245 -14.17 -1.69 -11.90
CA ILE A 245 -15.56 -1.35 -11.54
C ILE A 245 -15.61 -0.18 -10.53
N PRO A 246 -14.88 -0.22 -9.40
CA PRO A 246 -14.96 0.87 -8.41
C PRO A 246 -14.53 2.22 -8.95
N VAL A 247 -13.40 2.29 -9.65
CA VAL A 247 -12.88 3.56 -10.18
C VAL A 247 -13.83 4.13 -11.23
N THR A 248 -14.25 3.33 -12.21
CA THR A 248 -15.15 3.83 -13.26
C THR A 248 -16.53 4.20 -12.72
N THR A 249 -17.04 3.47 -11.71
CA THR A 249 -18.32 3.80 -11.07
C THR A 249 -18.26 5.15 -10.38
N VAL A 250 -17.24 5.40 -9.55
CA VAL A 250 -17.10 6.68 -8.84
C VAL A 250 -16.82 7.82 -9.80
N LEU A 251 -15.95 7.62 -10.80
CA LEU A 251 -15.67 8.65 -11.82
C LEU A 251 -16.93 9.06 -12.58
N ASN A 252 -17.76 8.08 -12.97
CA ASN A 252 -19.06 8.35 -13.62
C ASN A 252 -20.02 9.13 -12.69
N LYS A 253 -20.06 8.81 -11.38
CA LYS A 253 -20.88 9.54 -10.39
C LYS A 253 -20.50 11.03 -10.32
N VAL A 254 -19.22 11.36 -10.51
CA VAL A 254 -18.72 12.75 -10.45
C VAL A 254 -18.57 13.41 -11.83
N GLY A 255 -19.13 12.82 -12.88
CA GLY A 255 -19.21 13.42 -14.22
C GLY A 255 -18.00 13.19 -15.12
N VAL A 256 -17.06 12.33 -14.74
CA VAL A 256 -15.94 11.90 -15.61
C VAL A 256 -16.35 10.63 -16.34
N THR A 257 -16.77 10.77 -17.61
CA THR A 257 -17.41 9.70 -18.39
C THR A 257 -16.64 9.29 -19.65
N ASP A 258 -15.70 10.12 -20.15
CA ASP A 258 -14.87 9.80 -21.32
C ASP A 258 -13.62 9.01 -20.86
N ILE A 259 -13.83 7.71 -20.60
CA ILE A 259 -12.82 6.81 -20.07
C ILE A 259 -12.52 5.72 -21.09
N THR A 260 -11.29 5.68 -21.60
CA THR A 260 -10.76 4.60 -22.43
C THR A 260 -9.93 3.67 -21.55
N VAL A 261 -10.36 2.42 -21.39
CA VAL A 261 -9.64 1.41 -20.60
C VAL A 261 -8.64 0.68 -21.49
N VAL A 262 -7.42 0.46 -20.97
CA VAL A 262 -6.37 -0.34 -21.66
C VAL A 262 -6.87 -1.77 -21.85
N PRO A 263 -7.08 -2.24 -23.11
CA PRO A 263 -7.79 -3.50 -23.36
C PRO A 263 -7.10 -4.73 -22.77
N GLU A 264 -5.76 -4.81 -22.87
CA GLU A 264 -4.97 -5.96 -22.43
C GLU A 264 -4.85 -6.07 -20.91
N GLN A 265 -5.14 -4.99 -20.19
CA GLN A 265 -5.03 -4.90 -18.73
C GLN A 265 -6.38 -4.73 -18.04
N ARG A 266 -7.48 -4.76 -18.82
CA ARG A 266 -8.82 -4.48 -18.37
C ARG A 266 -9.38 -5.56 -17.44
N ASP A 267 -9.30 -6.80 -17.88
CA ASP A 267 -9.91 -7.91 -17.18
C ASP A 267 -8.97 -8.44 -16.08
N PRO A 268 -9.50 -8.85 -14.93
CA PRO A 268 -8.69 -9.42 -13.85
C PRO A 268 -7.92 -10.66 -14.29
N ASP A 269 -6.61 -10.67 -14.02
CA ASP A 269 -5.73 -11.80 -14.36
C ASP A 269 -4.58 -11.89 -13.36
N GLY A 270 -4.51 -12.98 -12.58
CA GLY A 270 -3.50 -13.19 -11.56
C GLY A 270 -2.09 -13.45 -12.09
N ASP A 271 -1.95 -13.72 -13.39
CA ASP A 271 -0.65 -13.92 -14.03
C ASP A 271 -0.02 -12.61 -14.53
N PHE A 272 -0.79 -11.52 -14.56
CA PHE A 272 -0.33 -10.18 -15.00
C PHE A 272 0.47 -10.24 -16.33
N PRO A 273 -0.08 -10.79 -17.41
CA PRO A 273 0.68 -11.21 -18.61
C PRO A 273 1.40 -10.07 -19.34
N THR A 274 0.90 -8.84 -19.18
CA THR A 274 1.49 -7.64 -19.80
C THR A 274 2.30 -6.77 -18.84
N CYS A 275 2.30 -7.13 -17.55
CA CYS A 275 2.93 -6.35 -16.50
C CYS A 275 3.43 -7.26 -15.36
N PRO A 276 4.61 -7.91 -15.49
CA PRO A 276 5.13 -8.83 -14.47
C PRO A 276 5.27 -8.21 -13.07
N TYR A 277 5.43 -6.90 -13.00
CA TYR A 277 5.43 -6.09 -11.78
C TYR A 277 4.30 -5.06 -11.87
N PRO A 278 3.06 -5.38 -11.43
CA PRO A 278 1.90 -4.49 -11.58
C PRO A 278 1.93 -3.33 -10.57
N ASN A 279 3.02 -2.56 -10.62
CA ASN A 279 3.29 -1.43 -9.74
C ASN A 279 3.22 -0.11 -10.53
N PRO A 280 2.23 0.75 -10.30
CA PRO A 280 2.07 2.01 -11.02
C PRO A 280 3.17 3.05 -10.74
N GLU A 281 4.11 2.76 -9.83
CA GLU A 281 5.30 3.58 -9.59
C GLU A 281 6.34 3.45 -10.72
N ILE A 282 6.31 2.34 -11.48
CA ILE A 282 7.31 2.04 -12.51
C ILE A 282 6.76 2.26 -13.92
N ARG A 283 7.59 2.86 -14.77
CA ARG A 283 7.20 3.21 -16.14
C ARG A 283 6.79 1.99 -16.96
N GLU A 284 7.45 0.86 -16.76
CA GLU A 284 7.17 -0.39 -17.45
C GLU A 284 5.74 -0.87 -17.21
N ALA A 285 5.21 -0.71 -16.00
CA ALA A 285 3.82 -1.03 -15.68
C ALA A 285 2.83 -0.11 -16.41
N MET A 286 3.20 1.15 -16.58
CA MET A 286 2.40 2.17 -17.26
C MET A 286 2.49 2.11 -18.79
N GLN A 287 3.44 1.34 -19.37
CA GLN A 287 3.81 1.43 -20.77
C GLN A 287 2.63 1.17 -21.73
N LYS A 288 1.80 0.15 -21.46
CA LYS A 288 0.61 -0.13 -22.28
C LYS A 288 -0.38 1.06 -22.30
N GLY A 289 -0.54 1.69 -21.14
CA GLY A 289 -1.35 2.90 -21.03
C GLY A 289 -0.72 4.07 -21.77
N ILE A 290 0.58 4.26 -21.67
CA ILE A 290 1.33 5.31 -22.39
C ILE A 290 1.24 5.11 -23.90
N ASP A 291 1.38 3.87 -24.39
CA ASP A 291 1.23 3.54 -25.81
C ASP A 291 -0.18 3.92 -26.31
N LEU A 292 -1.22 3.54 -25.56
CA LEU A 292 -2.60 3.90 -25.87
C LEU A 292 -2.83 5.43 -25.83
N CYS A 293 -2.14 6.13 -24.93
CA CYS A 293 -2.21 7.60 -24.87
C CYS A 293 -1.69 8.27 -26.14
N GLN A 294 -0.72 7.68 -26.84
CA GLN A 294 -0.25 8.23 -28.11
C GLN A 294 -1.33 8.19 -29.20
N GLU A 295 -2.27 7.25 -29.14
CA GLU A 295 -3.39 7.10 -30.06
C GLU A 295 -4.59 7.96 -29.62
N VAL A 296 -4.98 7.82 -28.35
CA VAL A 296 -6.19 8.43 -27.78
C VAL A 296 -6.03 9.92 -27.50
N LYS A 297 -4.79 10.36 -27.19
CA LYS A 297 -4.47 11.74 -26.75
C LYS A 297 -5.37 12.19 -25.59
N PRO A 298 -5.32 11.51 -24.43
CA PRO A 298 -6.07 11.89 -23.25
C PRO A 298 -5.41 13.06 -22.50
N ASP A 299 -6.14 13.64 -21.57
CA ASP A 299 -5.60 14.60 -20.61
C ASP A 299 -4.73 13.91 -19.55
N LEU A 300 -5.16 12.70 -19.13
CA LEU A 300 -4.53 11.88 -18.10
C LEU A 300 -4.49 10.41 -18.48
N LEU A 301 -3.47 9.70 -17.96
CA LEU A 301 -3.45 8.27 -17.75
C LEU A 301 -3.48 8.01 -16.24
N LEU A 302 -4.40 7.15 -15.78
CA LEU A 302 -4.41 6.59 -14.43
C LEU A 302 -4.12 5.09 -14.49
N ALA A 303 -3.36 4.59 -13.51
CA ALA A 303 -3.16 3.16 -13.28
C ALA A 303 -3.32 2.83 -11.80
N THR A 304 -4.13 1.83 -11.48
CA THR A 304 -4.23 1.30 -10.11
C THR A 304 -3.53 -0.04 -9.99
N ASP A 305 -2.89 -0.31 -8.84
CA ASP A 305 -2.31 -1.61 -8.56
C ASP A 305 -3.40 -2.69 -8.35
N PRO A 306 -3.05 -3.98 -8.28
CA PRO A 306 -4.04 -5.06 -8.27
C PRO A 306 -5.09 -4.98 -7.17
N ASP A 307 -4.77 -4.54 -5.98
CA ASP A 307 -5.71 -4.36 -4.88
C ASP A 307 -6.24 -2.91 -4.74
N ALA A 308 -5.94 -2.08 -5.75
CA ALA A 308 -6.43 -0.71 -5.92
C ALA A 308 -6.32 0.16 -4.65
N ASP A 309 -5.20 0.02 -3.95
CA ASP A 309 -4.84 0.91 -2.84
C ASP A 309 -3.84 2.00 -3.28
N ARG A 310 -3.23 1.89 -4.48
CA ARG A 310 -2.32 2.87 -5.09
C ARG A 310 -2.78 3.29 -6.47
N VAL A 311 -2.47 4.55 -6.83
CA VAL A 311 -2.74 5.09 -8.17
C VAL A 311 -1.55 5.87 -8.70
N GLY A 312 -1.07 5.48 -9.88
CA GLY A 312 -0.08 6.20 -10.66
C GLY A 312 -0.73 7.08 -11.72
N VAL A 313 -0.05 8.16 -12.06
CA VAL A 313 -0.56 9.20 -12.97
C VAL A 313 0.49 9.57 -14.00
N ALA A 314 0.08 9.66 -15.26
CA ALA A 314 0.86 10.34 -16.29
C ALA A 314 0.01 11.42 -17.00
N CYS A 315 0.65 12.54 -17.31
CA CYS A 315 0.04 13.66 -18.02
C CYS A 315 0.82 13.98 -19.28
N ALA A 316 0.12 14.50 -20.28
CA ALA A 316 0.76 15.02 -21.48
C ALA A 316 1.75 16.14 -21.13
N ASP A 317 2.97 16.05 -21.69
CA ASP A 317 4.03 17.06 -21.56
C ASP A 317 4.76 17.17 -22.90
N GLY A 318 4.31 18.10 -23.74
CA GLY A 318 4.70 18.19 -25.15
C GLY A 318 4.15 17.00 -25.94
N ASP A 319 5.05 16.25 -26.58
CA ASP A 319 4.70 15.08 -27.41
C ASP A 319 4.73 13.75 -26.63
N ASP A 320 5.11 13.76 -25.35
CA ASP A 320 5.22 12.57 -24.49
C ASP A 320 4.32 12.68 -23.25
N TYR A 321 4.33 11.65 -22.41
CA TYR A 321 3.61 11.59 -21.13
C TYR A 321 4.61 11.48 -19.98
N THR A 322 4.57 12.47 -19.10
CA THR A 322 5.38 12.51 -17.88
C THR A 322 4.64 11.84 -16.73
N LEU A 323 5.31 10.88 -16.08
CA LEU A 323 4.84 10.28 -14.84
C LEU A 323 5.09 11.24 -13.69
N LEU A 324 4.03 11.52 -12.91
CA LEU A 324 4.16 12.23 -11.64
C LEU A 324 4.49 11.25 -10.53
N THR A 325 5.50 11.58 -9.74
CA THR A 325 5.89 10.76 -8.58
C THR A 325 4.82 10.77 -7.50
N GLY A 326 4.86 9.79 -6.58
CA GLY A 326 3.92 9.74 -5.46
C GLY A 326 3.99 10.98 -4.57
N ASN A 327 5.17 11.54 -4.39
CA ASN A 327 5.36 12.78 -3.66
C ASN A 327 4.78 14.00 -4.40
N GLU A 328 5.04 14.14 -5.70
CA GLU A 328 4.48 15.24 -6.50
C GLU A 328 2.95 15.20 -6.51
N MET A 329 2.37 14.02 -6.71
CA MET A 329 0.93 13.84 -6.69
C MET A 329 0.34 14.10 -5.30
N GLY A 330 1.02 13.64 -4.21
CA GLY A 330 0.60 13.92 -2.84
C GLY A 330 0.58 15.42 -2.51
N VAL A 331 1.61 16.15 -2.95
CA VAL A 331 1.71 17.61 -2.80
C VAL A 331 0.62 18.32 -3.61
N LEU A 332 0.43 17.93 -4.88
CA LEU A 332 -0.62 18.50 -5.75
C LEU A 332 -2.02 18.30 -5.19
N LEU A 333 -2.32 17.09 -4.70
CA LEU A 333 -3.61 16.78 -4.08
C LEU A 333 -3.83 17.59 -2.81
N LEU A 334 -2.81 17.71 -1.96
CA LEU A 334 -2.91 18.49 -0.72
C LEU A 334 -3.14 19.98 -1.02
N ASP A 335 -2.37 20.57 -1.96
CA ASP A 335 -2.58 21.95 -2.42
C ASP A 335 -4.00 22.15 -2.96
N TYR A 336 -4.45 21.25 -3.84
CA TYR A 336 -5.79 21.31 -4.42
C TYR A 336 -6.89 21.23 -3.37
N ILE A 337 -6.79 20.28 -2.42
CA ILE A 337 -7.76 20.12 -1.33
C ILE A 337 -7.82 21.38 -0.46
N CYS A 338 -6.67 21.91 -0.07
CA CYS A 338 -6.60 23.12 0.74
C CYS A 338 -7.17 24.34 -0.01
N LYS A 339 -6.84 24.48 -1.30
CA LYS A 339 -7.35 25.55 -2.16
C LYS A 339 -8.86 25.52 -2.29
N MET A 340 -9.44 24.35 -2.61
CA MET A 340 -10.90 24.20 -2.75
C MET A 340 -11.64 24.48 -1.44
N ARG A 341 -11.09 24.06 -0.30
CA ARG A 341 -11.66 24.32 1.02
C ARG A 341 -11.56 25.82 1.39
N ALA A 342 -10.41 26.44 1.14
CA ALA A 342 -10.21 27.88 1.37
C ALA A 342 -11.16 28.74 0.51
N GLU A 343 -11.40 28.38 -0.77
CA GLU A 343 -12.38 29.04 -1.63
C GLU A 343 -13.81 28.95 -1.09
N ARG A 344 -14.14 27.88 -0.35
CA ARG A 344 -15.42 27.75 0.38
C ARG A 344 -15.45 28.56 1.69
N GLY A 345 -14.36 29.20 2.07
CA GLY A 345 -14.23 29.96 3.32
C GLY A 345 -14.04 29.07 4.55
N GLU A 346 -13.58 27.82 4.37
CA GLU A 346 -13.26 26.95 5.49
C GLU A 346 -11.98 27.43 6.22
N ASP A 347 -12.02 27.42 7.54
CA ASP A 347 -10.84 27.66 8.38
C ASP A 347 -9.98 26.39 8.44
N LEU A 348 -8.78 26.46 7.86
CA LEU A 348 -7.84 25.35 7.81
C LEU A 348 -6.94 25.24 9.05
N SER A 349 -6.94 26.24 9.94
CA SER A 349 -6.02 26.29 11.09
C SER A 349 -6.19 25.12 12.08
N ARG A 350 -7.35 24.47 12.08
CA ARG A 350 -7.62 23.26 12.89
C ARG A 350 -7.58 21.95 12.09
N LYS A 351 -7.39 22.03 10.78
CA LYS A 351 -7.35 20.84 9.93
C LYS A 351 -6.01 20.13 10.07
N VAL A 352 -6.00 18.83 9.80
CA VAL A 352 -4.84 17.95 9.93
C VAL A 352 -4.57 17.26 8.62
N ALA A 353 -3.36 17.42 8.10
CA ALA A 353 -2.82 16.57 7.04
C ALA A 353 -1.75 15.64 7.62
N VAL A 354 -1.65 14.42 7.10
CA VAL A 354 -0.74 13.40 7.61
C VAL A 354 0.14 12.86 6.49
N THR A 355 1.45 12.74 6.73
CA THR A 355 2.35 12.10 5.78
C THR A 355 3.47 11.35 6.51
N THR A 356 4.33 10.64 5.77
CA THR A 356 5.43 9.89 6.38
C THR A 356 6.70 10.73 6.54
N ILE A 357 7.63 10.24 7.37
CA ILE A 357 8.97 10.86 7.53
C ILE A 357 9.78 10.80 6.23
N VAL A 358 9.40 9.97 5.27
CA VAL A 358 10.07 9.82 3.96
C VAL A 358 9.26 10.45 2.81
N SER A 359 8.32 11.33 3.11
CA SER A 359 7.55 12.10 2.11
C SER A 359 8.14 13.50 1.93
N SER A 360 7.78 14.15 0.81
CA SER A 360 8.32 15.46 0.39
C SER A 360 8.25 16.53 1.48
N ALA A 361 9.35 17.29 1.64
CA ALA A 361 9.40 18.45 2.53
C ALA A 361 8.59 19.66 2.01
N MET A 362 8.13 19.68 0.76
CA MET A 362 7.26 20.75 0.27
C MET A 362 5.93 20.81 1.04
N VAL A 363 5.52 19.72 1.69
CA VAL A 363 4.33 19.70 2.56
C VAL A 363 4.43 20.68 3.73
N ASP A 364 5.66 20.94 4.25
CA ASP A 364 5.88 21.92 5.32
C ASP A 364 5.58 23.35 4.81
N ALA A 365 5.98 23.65 3.57
CA ALA A 365 5.68 24.96 2.95
C ALA A 365 4.16 25.13 2.69
N LEU A 366 3.44 24.07 2.34
CA LEU A 366 1.98 24.10 2.22
C LEU A 366 1.32 24.28 3.60
N ALA A 367 1.84 23.64 4.65
CA ALA A 367 1.32 23.79 6.00
C ALA A 367 1.51 25.24 6.51
N GLU A 368 2.64 25.87 6.19
CA GLU A 368 2.88 27.29 6.49
C GLU A 368 1.92 28.21 5.71
N GLU A 369 1.70 27.95 4.43
CA GLU A 369 0.83 28.76 3.58
C GLU A 369 -0.64 28.68 4.00
N TYR A 370 -1.17 27.47 4.20
CA TYR A 370 -2.59 27.25 4.48
C TYR A 370 -2.94 27.21 5.97
N GLY A 371 -1.94 27.11 6.85
CA GLY A 371 -2.08 27.14 8.29
C GLY A 371 -2.60 25.85 8.92
N PHE A 372 -2.67 24.73 8.22
CA PHE A 372 -3.11 23.46 8.77
C PHE A 372 -2.02 22.78 9.63
N GLU A 373 -2.44 21.89 10.54
CA GLU A 373 -1.54 21.05 11.32
C GLU A 373 -0.99 19.91 10.45
N LEU A 374 0.34 19.84 10.31
CA LEU A 374 1.01 18.72 9.65
C LEU A 374 1.48 17.71 10.70
N ARG A 375 1.05 16.46 10.55
CA ARG A 375 1.57 15.32 11.33
C ARG A 375 2.42 14.42 10.45
N ARG A 376 3.60 14.05 10.95
CA ARG A 376 4.46 13.06 10.31
C ARG A 376 4.45 11.76 11.10
N CYS A 377 4.39 10.61 10.40
CA CYS A 377 4.44 9.29 10.99
C CYS A 377 5.52 8.42 10.33
N LEU A 378 5.75 7.23 10.87
CA LEU A 378 6.61 6.23 10.23
C LEU A 378 6.00 5.75 8.90
N THR A 379 6.83 5.15 8.05
CA THR A 379 6.39 4.56 6.78
C THR A 379 5.43 3.39 7.04
N GLY A 380 4.31 3.41 6.35
CA GLY A 380 3.22 2.44 6.43
C GLY A 380 1.90 3.13 6.73
N PHE A 381 0.93 3.00 5.82
CA PHE A 381 -0.35 3.71 5.90
C PHE A 381 -1.14 3.41 7.17
N LYS A 382 -0.85 2.27 7.83
CA LYS A 382 -1.42 1.95 9.15
C LYS A 382 -1.21 3.05 10.19
N TYR A 383 -0.08 3.76 10.14
CA TYR A 383 0.17 4.87 11.06
C TYR A 383 -0.66 6.11 10.72
N ILE A 384 -0.96 6.32 9.43
CA ILE A 384 -1.93 7.34 9.01
C ILE A 384 -3.33 6.95 9.47
N GLY A 385 -3.71 5.68 9.26
CA GLY A 385 -4.99 5.13 9.73
C GLY A 385 -5.16 5.24 11.25
N ASP A 386 -4.12 4.95 12.02
CA ASP A 386 -4.10 5.07 13.48
C ASP A 386 -4.32 6.52 13.94
N ILE A 387 -3.70 7.50 13.27
CA ILE A 387 -3.94 8.92 13.54
C ILE A 387 -5.40 9.31 13.25
N ILE A 388 -5.98 8.79 12.15
CA ILE A 388 -7.39 9.04 11.82
C ILE A 388 -8.30 8.40 12.87
N THR A 389 -8.00 7.18 13.32
CA THR A 389 -8.73 6.49 14.40
C THR A 389 -8.64 7.30 15.69
N GLY A 390 -7.46 7.78 16.09
CA GLY A 390 -7.29 8.63 17.26
C GLY A 390 -8.08 9.94 17.19
N LEU A 391 -8.16 10.58 16.01
CA LEU A 391 -9.04 11.74 15.80
C LEU A 391 -10.52 11.36 15.92
N SER A 392 -10.90 10.17 15.41
CA SER A 392 -12.29 9.67 15.53
C SER A 392 -12.67 9.42 16.97
N ASP A 393 -11.81 8.79 17.76
CA ASP A 393 -12.04 8.51 19.19
C ASP A 393 -12.15 9.77 20.03
N ALA A 394 -11.43 10.82 19.61
CA ALA A 394 -11.53 12.16 20.22
C ALA A 394 -12.76 12.95 19.76
N GLY A 395 -13.58 12.45 18.82
CA GLY A 395 -14.69 13.18 18.22
C GLY A 395 -14.26 14.33 17.31
N GLU A 396 -13.03 14.28 16.77
CA GLU A 396 -12.41 15.34 15.98
C GLU A 396 -12.03 14.87 14.56
N VAL A 397 -12.65 13.80 14.05
CA VAL A 397 -12.29 13.21 12.74
C VAL A 397 -12.50 14.18 11.57
N ASP A 398 -13.38 15.16 11.70
CA ASP A 398 -13.61 16.24 10.73
C ASP A 398 -12.37 17.15 10.53
N ARG A 399 -11.38 17.05 11.41
CA ARG A 399 -10.10 17.75 11.25
C ARG A 399 -9.22 17.10 10.17
N PHE A 400 -9.31 15.78 9.97
CA PHE A 400 -8.53 15.09 8.95
C PHE A 400 -8.97 15.49 7.55
N ILE A 401 -8.05 15.99 6.73
CA ILE A 401 -8.33 16.41 5.35
C ILE A 401 -7.65 15.54 4.31
N PHE A 402 -6.43 15.08 4.58
CA PHE A 402 -5.66 14.29 3.62
C PHE A 402 -4.50 13.55 4.29
N GLY A 403 -4.22 12.33 3.81
CA GLY A 403 -3.03 11.57 4.16
C GLY A 403 -2.42 10.91 2.95
N PHE A 404 -1.08 10.83 2.87
CA PHE A 404 -0.41 10.17 1.76
C PHE A 404 0.96 9.62 2.13
N GLU A 405 1.39 8.64 1.34
CA GLU A 405 2.75 8.09 1.31
C GLU A 405 3.40 8.34 -0.05
N GLU A 406 4.72 8.46 -0.06
CA GLU A 406 5.53 8.61 -1.27
C GLU A 406 5.32 7.45 -2.27
N SER A 407 4.87 6.30 -1.78
CA SER A 407 4.61 5.09 -2.56
C SER A 407 3.21 5.05 -3.19
N TYR A 408 2.71 6.20 -3.68
CA TYR A 408 1.49 6.33 -4.48
C TYR A 408 0.19 5.98 -3.74
N GLY A 409 0.21 5.99 -2.42
CA GLY A 409 -0.95 5.74 -1.57
C GLY A 409 -1.53 7.03 -0.98
N TYR A 410 -2.82 7.28 -1.16
CA TYR A 410 -3.50 8.51 -0.77
C TYR A 410 -4.86 8.22 -0.14
N LEU A 411 -5.30 9.11 0.74
CA LEU A 411 -6.65 9.08 1.31
C LEU A 411 -7.10 10.50 1.66
N SER A 412 -8.30 10.88 1.23
CA SER A 412 -9.00 12.07 1.71
C SER A 412 -10.32 11.65 2.36
N GLY A 413 -10.53 12.12 3.60
CA GLY A 413 -11.71 11.77 4.39
C GLY A 413 -11.52 10.51 5.24
N ASP A 414 -12.57 10.16 5.96
CA ASP A 414 -12.56 9.20 7.07
C ASP A 414 -13.38 7.93 6.83
N HIS A 415 -13.79 7.71 5.59
CA HIS A 415 -14.66 6.58 5.23
C HIS A 415 -13.93 5.23 5.37
N VAL A 416 -12.63 5.20 5.10
CA VAL A 416 -11.75 4.04 5.29
C VAL A 416 -10.53 4.41 6.17
N ARG A 417 -9.66 3.42 6.47
CA ARG A 417 -8.44 3.60 7.28
C ARG A 417 -7.18 3.07 6.58
N ASP A 418 -7.28 2.81 5.30
CA ASP A 418 -6.15 2.46 4.43
C ASP A 418 -6.17 3.34 3.18
N LYS A 419 -5.13 3.25 2.36
CA LYS A 419 -5.03 3.93 1.07
C LYS A 419 -6.23 3.60 0.20
N ASP A 420 -6.71 4.58 -0.53
CA ASP A 420 -7.87 4.42 -1.40
C ASP A 420 -7.61 5.02 -2.78
N ALA A 421 -7.24 4.14 -3.73
CA ALA A 421 -7.00 4.56 -5.11
C ALA A 421 -8.28 5.00 -5.83
N VAL A 422 -9.45 4.57 -5.38
CA VAL A 422 -10.75 5.00 -5.95
C VAL A 422 -11.01 6.46 -5.56
N ASN A 423 -10.84 6.79 -4.28
CA ASN A 423 -10.93 8.16 -3.77
C ASN A 423 -9.88 9.07 -4.42
N ALA A 424 -8.62 8.61 -4.49
CA ALA A 424 -7.55 9.37 -5.09
C ALA A 424 -7.79 9.61 -6.59
N SER A 425 -8.25 8.60 -7.35
CA SER A 425 -8.58 8.74 -8.78
C SER A 425 -9.64 9.80 -9.02
N MET A 426 -10.67 9.85 -8.17
CA MET A 426 -11.70 10.89 -8.24
C MET A 426 -11.10 12.29 -8.05
N LEU A 427 -10.32 12.47 -6.99
CA LEU A 427 -9.71 13.77 -6.66
C LEU A 427 -8.71 14.22 -7.72
N ILE A 428 -7.91 13.29 -8.27
CA ILE A 428 -6.96 13.58 -9.36
C ILE A 428 -7.70 14.06 -10.62
N CYS A 429 -8.79 13.40 -11.00
CA CYS A 429 -9.60 13.81 -12.16
C CYS A 429 -10.23 15.19 -11.94
N GLN A 430 -10.78 15.44 -10.76
CA GLN A 430 -11.37 16.76 -10.44
C GLN A 430 -10.32 17.86 -10.41
N MET A 431 -9.15 17.60 -9.85
CA MET A 431 -8.01 18.52 -9.89
C MET A 431 -7.55 18.80 -11.32
N ALA A 432 -7.49 17.78 -12.16
CA ALA A 432 -7.14 17.96 -13.59
C ALA A 432 -8.16 18.80 -14.34
N GLN A 433 -9.46 18.63 -14.10
CA GLN A 433 -10.51 19.49 -14.65
C GLN A 433 -10.36 20.95 -14.20
N TYR A 434 -10.08 21.16 -12.91
CA TYR A 434 -9.85 22.48 -12.35
C TYR A 434 -8.69 23.21 -13.04
N TYR A 435 -7.56 22.54 -13.24
CA TYR A 435 -6.42 23.14 -13.94
C TYR A 435 -6.65 23.25 -15.44
N LYS A 436 -7.37 22.33 -16.08
CA LYS A 436 -7.73 22.38 -17.49
C LYS A 436 -8.55 23.64 -17.82
N LEU A 437 -9.48 24.05 -16.97
CA LEU A 437 -10.22 25.32 -17.09
C LEU A 437 -9.30 26.55 -17.07
N GLN A 438 -8.12 26.42 -16.46
CA GLN A 438 -7.11 27.49 -16.42
C GLN A 438 -6.09 27.37 -17.56
N GLY A 439 -6.29 26.45 -18.51
CA GLY A 439 -5.37 26.19 -19.61
C GLY A 439 -4.08 25.49 -19.18
N LYS A 440 -4.08 24.78 -18.06
CA LYS A 440 -2.93 24.05 -17.49
C LYS A 440 -3.23 22.55 -17.36
N ASN A 441 -2.17 21.75 -17.38
CA ASN A 441 -2.19 20.35 -16.96
C ASN A 441 -1.51 20.18 -15.58
N LEU A 442 -1.50 18.95 -15.04
CA LEU A 442 -0.93 18.69 -13.71
C LEU A 442 0.59 18.86 -13.65
N VAL A 443 1.32 18.59 -14.76
CA VAL A 443 2.77 18.84 -14.84
C VAL A 443 3.06 20.34 -14.71
N GLN A 444 2.29 21.18 -15.42
CA GLN A 444 2.41 22.63 -15.33
C GLN A 444 1.99 23.17 -13.94
N ALA A 445 0.98 22.53 -13.33
CA ALA A 445 0.58 22.86 -11.96
C ALA A 445 1.70 22.55 -10.96
N MET A 446 2.38 21.41 -11.11
CA MET A 446 3.51 21.04 -10.25
C MET A 446 4.69 21.98 -10.44
N ARG A 447 5.02 22.35 -11.69
CA ARG A 447 6.06 23.35 -11.97
C ARG A 447 5.78 24.69 -11.28
N ALA A 448 4.50 25.12 -11.28
CA ALA A 448 4.11 26.36 -10.59
C ALA A 448 4.27 26.26 -9.06
N LEU A 449 4.06 25.10 -8.45
CA LEU A 449 4.35 24.87 -7.03
C LEU A 449 5.85 24.90 -6.75
N TYR A 450 6.67 24.30 -7.60
CA TYR A 450 8.14 24.38 -7.51
C TYR A 450 8.64 25.82 -7.60
N GLU A 451 8.15 26.59 -8.57
CA GLU A 451 8.50 28.01 -8.71
C GLU A 451 8.11 28.85 -7.48
N LYS A 452 6.98 28.51 -6.84
CA LYS A 452 6.46 29.23 -5.68
C LYS A 452 7.19 28.89 -4.38
N HIS A 453 7.47 27.59 -4.13
CA HIS A 453 7.94 27.09 -2.84
C HIS A 453 9.40 26.66 -2.83
N GLY A 454 9.99 26.45 -4.01
CA GLY A 454 11.33 25.88 -4.22
C GLY A 454 11.28 24.49 -4.85
N PHE A 455 12.39 24.09 -5.44
CA PHE A 455 12.51 22.83 -6.19
C PHE A 455 12.88 21.69 -5.23
N TYR A 456 11.86 21.08 -4.61
CA TYR A 456 11.98 19.95 -3.69
C TYR A 456 11.93 18.65 -4.49
N HIS A 457 13.07 18.11 -4.84
CA HIS A 457 13.17 16.81 -5.50
C HIS A 457 13.44 15.70 -4.49
N ASN A 458 13.04 14.49 -4.85
CA ASN A 458 13.27 13.31 -4.02
C ASN A 458 13.49 12.08 -4.88
N LYS A 459 14.26 11.13 -4.34
CA LYS A 459 14.56 9.85 -4.99
C LYS A 459 14.63 8.75 -3.96
N THR A 460 14.06 7.59 -4.28
CA THR A 460 14.20 6.39 -3.47
C THR A 460 15.09 5.39 -4.19
N VAL A 461 16.15 4.96 -3.54
CA VAL A 461 17.10 3.98 -4.06
C VAL A 461 17.00 2.71 -3.24
N SER A 462 16.85 1.56 -3.89
CA SER A 462 16.82 0.25 -3.24
C SER A 462 18.13 -0.48 -3.51
N LEU A 463 18.84 -0.89 -2.45
CA LEU A 463 20.04 -1.71 -2.53
C LEU A 463 19.70 -3.11 -2.02
N SER A 464 19.96 -4.14 -2.85
CA SER A 464 19.66 -5.53 -2.53
C SER A 464 20.88 -6.24 -1.97
N TYR A 465 20.67 -7.09 -0.97
CA TYR A 465 21.69 -7.90 -0.31
C TYR A 465 21.22 -9.37 -0.32
N PRO A 466 21.30 -10.04 -1.49
CA PRO A 466 20.79 -11.40 -1.63
C PRO A 466 21.64 -12.41 -0.85
N GLY A 467 21.06 -13.58 -0.57
CA GLY A 467 21.74 -14.68 0.09
C GLY A 467 21.56 -14.73 1.61
N ALA A 468 22.00 -15.82 2.20
CA ALA A 468 21.82 -16.10 3.63
C ALA A 468 22.46 -15.06 4.57
N ASP A 469 23.53 -14.39 4.11
CA ASP A 469 24.26 -13.36 4.86
C ASP A 469 23.67 -11.95 4.69
N GLY A 470 22.70 -11.77 3.79
CA GLY A 470 22.14 -10.46 3.47
C GLY A 470 21.56 -9.73 4.68
N ALA A 471 20.81 -10.43 5.52
CA ALA A 471 20.25 -9.85 6.75
C ALA A 471 21.34 -9.42 7.75
N ALA A 472 22.39 -10.22 7.91
CA ALA A 472 23.53 -9.89 8.77
C ALA A 472 24.30 -8.67 8.23
N LYS A 473 24.48 -8.60 6.90
CA LYS A 473 25.12 -7.45 6.26
C LYS A 473 24.32 -6.17 6.47
N MET A 474 23.01 -6.20 6.24
CA MET A 474 22.13 -5.04 6.49
C MET A 474 22.19 -4.58 7.95
N ALA A 475 22.11 -5.51 8.90
CA ALA A 475 22.24 -5.19 10.32
C ALA A 475 23.61 -4.58 10.67
N GLY A 476 24.68 -5.07 10.06
CA GLY A 476 26.04 -4.53 10.20
C GLY A 476 26.16 -3.10 9.68
N ILE A 477 25.56 -2.81 8.51
CA ILE A 477 25.53 -1.46 7.92
C ILE A 477 24.79 -0.49 8.87
N MET A 478 23.60 -0.86 9.34
CA MET A 478 22.82 -0.02 10.25
C MET A 478 23.54 0.21 11.59
N ALA A 479 24.21 -0.82 12.12
CA ALA A 479 25.01 -0.70 13.35
C ALA A 479 26.22 0.23 13.13
N GLY A 480 26.90 0.12 11.97
CA GLY A 480 28.02 0.98 11.59
C GLY A 480 27.63 2.45 11.50
N LEU A 481 26.52 2.76 10.81
CA LEU A 481 25.99 4.12 10.68
C LEU A 481 25.61 4.75 12.04
N ARG A 482 25.15 3.92 13.00
CA ARG A 482 24.86 4.37 14.36
C ARG A 482 26.10 4.63 15.19
N ALA A 483 27.12 3.76 15.02
CA ALA A 483 28.36 3.89 15.76
C ALA A 483 29.22 5.06 15.30
N GLU A 484 29.25 5.31 14.00
CA GLU A 484 30.07 6.33 13.36
C GLU A 484 29.29 6.96 12.20
N ALA A 485 28.47 7.96 12.52
CA ALA A 485 27.72 8.72 11.52
C ALA A 485 28.69 9.52 10.63
N PRO A 486 28.44 9.60 9.30
CA PRO A 486 29.26 10.42 8.42
C PRO A 486 29.18 11.90 8.82
N ALA A 487 30.31 12.61 8.78
CA ALA A 487 30.36 14.06 9.04
C ALA A 487 29.82 14.87 7.84
N GLU A 488 29.93 14.29 6.63
CA GLU A 488 29.50 14.90 5.37
C GLU A 488 28.90 13.82 4.46
N ILE A 489 27.92 14.20 3.65
CA ILE A 489 27.36 13.39 2.55
C ILE A 489 27.30 14.30 1.32
N ALA A 490 27.88 13.89 0.22
CA ALA A 490 27.97 14.68 -1.03
C ALA A 490 28.60 16.08 -0.82
N GLY A 491 29.57 16.20 0.11
CA GLY A 491 30.20 17.47 0.46
C GLY A 491 29.33 18.41 1.29
N ALA A 492 28.08 18.05 1.58
CA ALA A 492 27.21 18.77 2.51
C ALA A 492 27.43 18.26 3.94
N LYS A 493 27.60 19.19 4.88
CA LYS A 493 27.76 18.85 6.30
C LYS A 493 26.50 18.16 6.84
N VAL A 494 26.68 17.09 7.63
CA VAL A 494 25.60 16.50 8.43
C VAL A 494 25.38 17.40 9.66
N GLU A 495 24.21 18.05 9.71
CA GLU A 495 23.85 18.97 10.79
C GLU A 495 23.21 18.24 11.96
N ALA A 496 22.40 17.19 11.68
CA ALA A 496 21.81 16.35 12.70
C ALA A 496 21.67 14.90 12.23
N VAL A 497 21.69 13.99 13.20
CA VAL A 497 21.41 12.57 13.00
C VAL A 497 20.24 12.18 13.89
N VAL A 498 19.16 11.67 13.28
CA VAL A 498 17.96 11.23 13.99
C VAL A 498 17.88 9.70 13.91
N ASP A 499 18.00 9.02 15.04
CA ASP A 499 17.87 7.56 15.14
C ASP A 499 16.50 7.18 15.69
N TYR A 500 15.63 6.67 14.84
CA TYR A 500 14.29 6.21 15.20
C TYR A 500 14.27 4.88 15.98
N ALA A 501 15.42 4.23 16.23
CA ALA A 501 15.50 3.13 17.19
C ALA A 501 15.18 3.60 18.63
N THR A 502 15.19 4.89 18.87
CA THR A 502 14.66 5.55 20.08
C THR A 502 13.28 6.15 19.79
N CYS A 503 12.51 6.53 20.82
CA CYS A 503 11.26 7.27 20.62
C CYS A 503 11.57 8.70 20.20
N VAL A 504 11.37 9.03 18.93
CA VAL A 504 11.57 10.38 18.39
C VAL A 504 10.21 11.03 18.20
N ASN A 505 10.01 12.22 18.77
CA ASN A 505 8.77 13.00 18.63
C ASN A 505 7.48 12.22 18.92
N GLY A 506 7.52 11.23 19.83
CA GLY A 506 6.39 10.38 20.17
C GLY A 506 6.10 9.26 19.15
N LEU A 507 6.92 9.12 18.10
CA LEU A 507 6.79 8.03 17.14
C LEU A 507 7.24 6.69 17.73
N PRO A 508 6.65 5.57 17.31
CA PRO A 508 7.12 4.25 17.68
C PRO A 508 8.59 4.03 17.27
N LYS A 509 9.26 3.09 17.94
CA LYS A 509 10.62 2.70 17.55
C LYS A 509 10.62 2.03 16.17
N ALA A 510 11.60 2.41 15.34
CA ALA A 510 11.80 1.84 14.02
C ALA A 510 13.30 1.78 13.69
N ASP A 511 13.70 0.81 12.87
CA ASP A 511 15.06 0.72 12.37
C ASP A 511 15.24 1.68 11.18
N VAL A 512 15.39 2.97 11.49
CA VAL A 512 15.53 4.07 10.53
C VAL A 512 16.56 5.06 11.07
N ILE A 513 17.41 5.56 10.20
CA ILE A 513 18.36 6.65 10.49
C ILE A 513 18.14 7.76 9.49
N GLU A 514 17.98 8.98 9.97
CA GLU A 514 17.86 10.20 9.17
C GLU A 514 19.10 11.06 9.36
N PHE A 515 19.66 11.55 8.28
CA PHE A 515 20.74 12.53 8.24
C PHE A 515 20.19 13.83 7.67
N ASP A 516 20.09 14.85 8.53
CA ASP A 516 19.79 16.20 8.08
C ASP A 516 21.07 16.84 7.56
N LEU A 517 21.04 17.34 6.34
CA LEU A 517 22.19 17.89 5.63
C LEU A 517 22.06 19.40 5.49
N GLU A 518 23.20 20.08 5.42
CA GLU A 518 23.26 21.51 5.13
C GLU A 518 22.45 21.86 3.88
N GLY A 519 21.77 23.02 3.92
CA GLY A 519 20.89 23.47 2.85
C GLY A 519 19.47 22.91 2.89
N GLY A 520 19.09 22.16 3.96
CA GLY A 520 17.76 21.57 4.13
C GLY A 520 17.56 20.28 3.32
N ASN A 521 18.66 19.68 2.90
CA ASN A 521 18.65 18.35 2.24
C ASN A 521 18.60 17.24 3.28
N LYS A 522 18.23 16.02 2.87
CA LYS A 522 18.15 14.86 3.77
C LYS A 522 18.51 13.56 3.07
N ALA A 523 19.09 12.64 3.84
CA ALA A 523 19.24 11.24 3.47
C ALA A 523 18.68 10.35 4.59
N ILE A 524 17.75 9.45 4.25
CA ILE A 524 17.12 8.55 5.23
C ILE A 524 17.40 7.11 4.83
N VAL A 525 17.92 6.32 5.76
CA VAL A 525 18.28 4.92 5.55
C VAL A 525 17.34 4.03 6.34
N ARG A 526 16.72 3.06 5.64
CA ARG A 526 15.76 2.12 6.23
C ARG A 526 15.92 0.72 5.63
N PRO A 527 16.23 -0.30 6.41
CA PRO A 527 16.16 -1.69 5.95
C PRO A 527 14.69 -2.12 5.76
N SER A 528 14.45 -2.97 4.77
CA SER A 528 13.15 -3.61 4.60
C SER A 528 12.96 -4.71 5.65
N GLY A 529 11.78 -4.77 6.25
CA GLY A 529 11.44 -5.84 7.20
C GLY A 529 11.04 -7.17 6.52
N THR A 530 10.83 -7.17 5.20
CA THR A 530 10.28 -8.32 4.47
C THR A 530 11.15 -8.79 3.31
N GLU A 531 12.13 -7.99 2.90
CA GLU A 531 13.01 -8.27 1.76
C GLU A 531 14.46 -7.95 2.14
N PRO A 532 15.46 -8.64 1.58
CA PRO A 532 16.88 -8.36 1.84
C PRO A 532 17.32 -7.09 1.10
N LYS A 533 16.78 -5.94 1.48
CA LYS A 533 17.02 -4.63 0.86
C LYS A 533 17.14 -3.53 1.90
N ILE A 534 18.04 -2.57 1.65
CA ILE A 534 18.02 -1.26 2.31
C ILE A 534 17.52 -0.22 1.32
N LYS A 535 16.60 0.62 1.77
CA LYS A 535 16.15 1.80 1.04
C LYS A 535 16.90 3.03 1.53
N LEU A 536 17.39 3.81 0.58
CA LEU A 536 17.90 5.16 0.79
C LEU A 536 16.91 6.14 0.18
N TYR A 537 16.32 6.98 1.01
CA TYR A 537 15.45 8.07 0.59
C TYR A 537 16.26 9.36 0.59
N ILE A 538 16.26 10.07 -0.52
CA ILE A 538 17.04 11.28 -0.74
C ILE A 538 16.08 12.43 -0.98
N PHE A 539 16.31 13.54 -0.30
CA PHE A 539 15.55 14.78 -0.45
C PHE A 539 16.52 15.93 -0.68
N ALA A 540 16.30 16.66 -1.76
CA ALA A 540 17.12 17.82 -2.09
C ALA A 540 16.26 19.02 -2.44
N LYS A 541 16.72 20.20 -2.04
CA LYS A 541 16.14 21.49 -2.40
C LYS A 541 17.16 22.28 -3.22
N GLY A 542 16.81 22.57 -4.47
CA GLY A 542 17.63 23.35 -5.39
C GLY A 542 17.07 24.76 -5.63
N GLU A 543 17.90 25.61 -6.22
CA GLU A 543 17.47 26.92 -6.75
C GLU A 543 16.62 26.76 -8.03
N ASP A 544 16.88 25.67 -8.77
CA ASP A 544 16.10 25.21 -9.91
C ASP A 544 16.07 23.68 -9.98
N SER A 545 15.36 23.11 -10.94
CA SER A 545 15.20 21.67 -11.11
C SER A 545 16.55 20.98 -11.35
N ALA A 546 17.42 21.56 -12.18
CA ALA A 546 18.72 20.99 -12.51
C ALA A 546 19.67 20.95 -11.28
N ALA A 547 19.63 21.99 -10.46
CA ALA A 547 20.39 22.05 -9.21
C ALA A 547 19.89 21.00 -8.20
N ALA A 548 18.56 20.82 -8.09
CA ALA A 548 17.98 19.79 -7.22
C ALA A 548 18.35 18.38 -7.70
N ASP A 549 18.28 18.10 -9.01
CA ASP A 549 18.67 16.81 -9.58
C ASP A 549 20.16 16.52 -9.38
N ALA A 550 21.04 17.50 -9.55
CA ALA A 550 22.48 17.35 -9.31
C ALA A 550 22.78 17.01 -7.84
N LEU A 551 22.04 17.60 -6.88
CA LEU A 551 22.16 17.26 -5.46
C LEU A 551 21.66 15.83 -5.18
N ILE A 552 20.53 15.41 -5.77
CA ILE A 552 20.03 14.03 -5.67
C ILE A 552 21.08 13.03 -6.14
N ASP A 553 21.67 13.25 -7.32
CA ASP A 553 22.65 12.33 -7.89
C ASP A 553 23.94 12.27 -7.04
N ALA A 554 24.41 13.40 -6.52
CA ALA A 554 25.56 13.44 -5.63
C ALA A 554 25.31 12.70 -4.31
N ILE A 555 24.15 12.92 -3.68
CA ILE A 555 23.77 12.24 -2.43
C ILE A 555 23.56 10.73 -2.68
N GLU A 556 23.01 10.34 -3.83
CA GLU A 556 22.88 8.92 -4.21
C GLU A 556 24.24 8.26 -4.32
N GLU A 557 25.20 8.88 -5.04
CA GLU A 557 26.53 8.32 -5.22
C GLU A 557 27.24 8.06 -3.89
N ASP A 558 27.23 9.02 -2.98
CA ASP A 558 27.85 8.87 -1.66
C ASP A 558 27.05 7.93 -0.75
N GLY A 559 25.72 7.99 -0.78
CA GLY A 559 24.85 7.08 -0.04
C GLY A 559 25.06 5.61 -0.44
N ARG A 560 25.26 5.33 -1.73
CA ARG A 560 25.61 3.97 -2.20
C ARG A 560 26.95 3.48 -1.64
N LYS A 561 27.95 4.37 -1.49
CA LYS A 561 29.23 4.03 -0.86
C LYS A 561 29.07 3.73 0.63
N LEU A 562 28.25 4.52 1.33
CA LEU A 562 27.96 4.32 2.77
C LEU A 562 27.22 3.00 3.04
N LEU A 563 26.45 2.51 2.07
CA LEU A 563 25.64 1.30 2.17
C LEU A 563 26.25 0.08 1.45
N SER A 564 27.52 0.13 1.05
CA SER A 564 28.19 -0.95 0.32
C SER A 564 28.86 -2.03 1.21
#